data_6770e801c04e8b4f1eb88dafdb2c3be1
#
_entry.id   6770e801c04e8b4f1eb88dafdb2c3be1
#
_cell.length_a   1.000
_cell.length_b   1.000
_cell.length_c   1.000
_cell.angle_alpha   90.00
_cell.angle_beta   90.00
_cell.angle_gamma   90.00
#
_symmetry.space_group_name_H-M   'P 1'
#
loop_
_entity.id
_entity.type
_entity.pdbx_description
1 polymer ?
#
loop_
_entity_poly.entity_id
_entity_poly.type
_entity_poly.pdbx_seq_one_letter_code
_entity_poly.pdbx_strand_id
1 'polypeptide(L)'
;QYLTPLARQDNTPITGGNVLSVTAINAWKCVFVHALSNEEEQGVHNVYIDLIDEGGHRLQPTAVIAIEYGWDGMQSNEKPPFAPLEKLSPEPLANIPLYRGQRLWVGVKDAIGSDIAQNFTSDPDGHQSFYVVFQRQSKTTVPQKPNTITVSMDVILDIERRLAELTTAIHGLR
;
A
#
# COMPACT_ATOMS: atom_id res chain seq x y z
N GLN A 1 -0.62 16.75 -9.84
CA GLN A 1 -2.06 16.98 -9.55
C GLN A 1 -2.53 15.78 -8.75
N TYR A 2 -2.74 15.97 -7.45
CA TYR A 2 -3.23 14.89 -6.58
C TYR A 2 -4.61 14.46 -7.07
N LEU A 3 -4.79 13.16 -7.20
CA LEU A 3 -6.10 12.62 -7.53
C LEU A 3 -7.05 12.90 -6.36
N THR A 4 -8.27 13.25 -6.70
CA THR A 4 -9.34 13.38 -5.71
C THR A 4 -9.42 12.10 -4.90
N PRO A 5 -9.62 12.17 -3.58
CA PRO A 5 -9.83 10.98 -2.77
C PRO A 5 -10.88 10.08 -3.41
N LEU A 6 -10.51 8.85 -3.69
CA LEU A 6 -11.41 7.85 -4.23
C LEU A 6 -11.84 6.94 -3.07
N ALA A 7 -13.13 6.75 -2.92
CA ALA A 7 -13.63 5.66 -2.12
C ALA A 7 -13.78 4.43 -3.01
N ARG A 8 -13.36 3.27 -2.54
CA ARG A 8 -13.76 1.99 -3.15
C ARG A 8 -15.27 1.81 -2.98
N GLN A 9 -15.85 0.88 -3.72
CA GLN A 9 -17.28 0.55 -3.57
C GLN A 9 -17.65 0.05 -2.15
N ASP A 10 -16.65 -0.35 -1.37
CA ASP A 10 -16.74 -0.77 0.02
C ASP A 10 -16.49 0.36 1.04
N ASN A 11 -16.42 1.60 0.59
CA ASN A 11 -16.12 2.80 1.39
C ASN A 11 -14.74 2.83 2.05
N THR A 12 -13.78 2.00 1.62
CA THR A 12 -12.40 2.09 2.08
C THR A 12 -11.78 3.40 1.57
N PRO A 13 -11.27 4.27 2.44
CA PRO A 13 -10.67 5.52 2.01
C PRO A 13 -9.39 5.28 1.22
N ILE A 14 -9.31 5.89 0.05
CA ILE A 14 -8.12 5.93 -0.78
C ILE A 14 -7.80 7.39 -1.06
N THR A 15 -6.71 7.88 -0.51
CA THR A 15 -6.29 9.27 -0.64
C THR A 15 -4.92 9.35 -1.31
N GLY A 16 -4.79 10.23 -2.29
CA GLY A 16 -3.50 10.54 -2.90
C GLY A 16 -3.00 9.55 -3.95
N GLY A 17 -3.77 8.55 -4.33
CA GLY A 17 -3.43 7.60 -5.38
C GLY A 17 -4.66 7.03 -6.05
N ASN A 18 -4.50 6.08 -6.94
CA ASN A 18 -5.59 5.26 -7.44
C ASN A 18 -5.22 3.77 -7.44
N VAL A 19 -6.21 2.92 -7.54
CA VAL A 19 -6.03 1.46 -7.50
C VAL A 19 -6.60 0.84 -8.76
N LEU A 20 -5.77 0.08 -9.46
CA LEU A 20 -6.19 -0.82 -10.52
C LEU A 20 -6.49 -2.18 -9.89
N SER A 21 -7.77 -2.50 -9.77
CA SER A 21 -8.19 -3.74 -9.11
C SER A 21 -8.19 -4.92 -10.07
N VAL A 22 -7.62 -6.04 -9.62
CA VAL A 22 -7.77 -7.32 -10.30
C VAL A 22 -9.08 -8.00 -9.92
N THR A 23 -9.68 -8.70 -10.88
CA THR A 23 -10.95 -9.43 -10.65
C THR A 23 -10.75 -10.83 -10.09
N ALA A 24 -9.50 -11.26 -9.87
CA ALA A 24 -9.19 -12.58 -9.36
C ALA A 24 -9.76 -12.81 -7.96
N ILE A 25 -10.32 -14.01 -7.73
CA ILE A 25 -10.93 -14.38 -6.45
C ILE A 25 -9.86 -14.57 -5.36
N ASN A 26 -8.69 -15.12 -5.74
CA ASN A 26 -7.50 -15.13 -4.89
C ASN A 26 -6.60 -14.03 -5.37
N ALA A 27 -6.45 -12.98 -4.58
CA ALA A 27 -5.60 -11.86 -4.94
C ALA A 27 -5.26 -11.00 -3.72
N TRP A 28 -4.20 -10.24 -3.84
CA TRP A 28 -3.90 -9.14 -2.93
C TRP A 28 -4.75 -7.92 -3.32
N LYS A 29 -5.57 -7.47 -2.41
CA LYS A 29 -6.41 -6.28 -2.59
C LYS A 29 -5.80 -5.10 -1.87
N CYS A 30 -5.62 -4.00 -2.59
CA CYS A 30 -5.26 -2.74 -1.95
C CYS A 30 -6.48 -2.24 -1.17
N VAL A 31 -6.39 -2.31 0.15
CA VAL A 31 -7.50 -1.95 1.05
C VAL A 31 -7.35 -0.57 1.66
N PHE A 32 -6.14 -0.01 1.62
CA PHE A 32 -5.87 1.31 2.19
C PHE A 32 -4.78 2.02 1.41
N VAL A 33 -4.97 3.31 1.14
CA VAL A 33 -3.96 4.24 0.63
C VAL A 33 -4.15 5.57 1.34
N HIS A 34 -3.11 6.05 1.98
CA HIS A 34 -3.10 7.33 2.68
C HIS A 34 -1.89 8.17 2.24
N ALA A 35 -2.14 9.39 1.78
CA ALA A 35 -1.10 10.37 1.57
C ALA A 35 -0.78 11.01 2.93
N LEU A 36 0.45 10.83 3.40
CA LEU A 36 0.89 11.37 4.68
C LEU A 36 0.89 12.91 4.63
N SER A 37 0.42 13.55 5.68
CA SER A 37 0.56 14.99 5.85
C SER A 37 2.02 15.37 6.09
N ASN A 38 2.35 16.64 5.93
CA ASN A 38 3.70 17.15 6.22
C ASN A 38 4.13 16.88 7.67
N GLU A 39 3.17 16.81 8.59
CA GLU A 39 3.43 16.52 10.00
C GLU A 39 3.77 15.04 10.21
N GLU A 40 3.14 14.15 9.44
CA GLU A 40 3.35 12.70 9.51
C GLU A 40 4.65 12.29 8.81
N GLU A 41 4.99 12.87 7.66
CA GLU A 41 6.14 12.45 6.85
C GLU A 41 7.47 13.05 7.29
N GLN A 42 7.48 14.24 7.87
CA GLN A 42 8.65 14.94 8.41
C GLN A 42 9.86 15.08 7.44
N GLY A 43 9.59 15.30 6.17
CA GLY A 43 10.59 15.55 5.15
C GLY A 43 11.25 14.31 4.58
N VAL A 44 10.66 13.13 4.79
CA VAL A 44 10.98 11.92 4.05
C VAL A 44 10.00 11.72 2.89
N HIS A 45 10.42 10.97 1.87
CA HIS A 45 9.57 10.68 0.72
C HIS A 45 9.66 9.20 0.39
N ASN A 46 8.69 8.46 0.92
CA ASN A 46 8.61 7.01 0.74
C ASN A 46 7.17 6.57 0.45
N VAL A 47 7.06 5.46 -0.25
CA VAL A 47 5.85 4.63 -0.23
C VAL A 47 6.10 3.54 0.80
N TYR A 48 5.40 3.60 1.92
CA TYR A 48 5.43 2.61 2.99
C TYR A 48 4.36 1.55 2.74
N ILE A 49 4.71 0.28 2.90
CA ILE A 49 3.81 -0.81 2.56
C ILE A 49 3.71 -1.82 3.70
N ASP A 50 2.48 -2.16 4.07
CA ASP A 50 2.18 -3.32 4.90
C ASP A 50 1.30 -4.31 4.16
N LEU A 51 1.46 -5.58 4.50
CA LEU A 51 0.61 -6.67 4.05
C LEU A 51 -0.11 -7.27 5.25
N ILE A 52 -1.39 -7.55 5.06
CA ILE A 52 -2.23 -8.23 6.05
C ILE A 52 -2.82 -9.50 5.44
N ASP A 53 -3.04 -10.50 6.29
CA ASP A 53 -3.69 -11.74 5.89
C ASP A 53 -5.21 -11.56 5.71
N GLU A 54 -5.92 -12.65 5.47
CA GLU A 54 -7.39 -12.67 5.33
C GLU A 54 -8.11 -12.26 6.60
N GLY A 55 -7.47 -12.48 7.77
CA GLY A 55 -7.99 -12.11 9.08
C GLY A 55 -7.67 -10.68 9.50
N GLY A 56 -6.93 -9.94 8.66
CA GLY A 56 -6.51 -8.58 8.96
C GLY A 56 -5.22 -8.47 9.80
N HIS A 57 -4.53 -9.58 10.08
CA HIS A 57 -3.29 -9.56 10.84
C HIS A 57 -2.12 -9.22 9.92
N ARG A 58 -1.26 -8.32 10.38
CA ARG A 58 -0.03 -7.97 9.67
C ARG A 58 0.85 -9.19 9.47
N LEU A 59 1.38 -9.38 8.27
CA LEU A 59 2.34 -10.45 8.00
C LEU A 59 3.65 -10.19 8.75
N GLN A 60 4.36 -11.27 9.01
CA GLN A 60 5.75 -11.22 9.44
C GLN A 60 6.67 -11.06 8.22
N PRO A 61 7.89 -10.56 8.41
CA PRO A 61 8.91 -10.53 7.35
C PRO A 61 9.05 -11.89 6.66
N THR A 62 9.15 -11.88 5.35
CA THR A 62 9.24 -13.10 4.54
C THR A 62 10.01 -12.84 3.24
N ALA A 63 10.73 -13.85 2.78
CA ALA A 63 11.42 -13.83 1.49
C ALA A 63 10.59 -14.42 0.35
N VAL A 64 9.41 -14.96 0.64
CA VAL A 64 8.55 -15.64 -0.36
C VAL A 64 7.73 -14.64 -1.17
N ILE A 65 7.34 -13.54 -0.54
CA ILE A 65 6.53 -12.48 -1.12
C ILE A 65 7.39 -11.21 -1.15
N ALA A 66 7.21 -10.38 -2.17
CA ALA A 66 7.90 -9.10 -2.28
C ALA A 66 6.93 -8.03 -2.79
N ILE A 67 7.31 -6.77 -2.71
CA ILE A 67 6.62 -5.69 -3.38
C ILE A 67 7.29 -5.43 -4.73
N GLU A 68 6.56 -5.66 -5.80
CA GLU A 68 6.95 -5.23 -7.14
C GLU A 68 6.58 -3.77 -7.33
N TYR A 69 7.46 -2.98 -7.94
CA TYR A 69 7.19 -1.57 -8.19
C TYR A 69 7.83 -1.09 -9.49
N GLY A 70 7.36 0.02 -9.98
CA GLY A 70 7.93 0.69 -11.15
C GLY A 70 7.52 2.15 -11.18
N TRP A 71 7.94 2.84 -12.23
CA TRP A 71 7.71 4.28 -12.40
C TRP A 71 7.44 4.65 -13.86
N ASP A 72 6.87 5.83 -14.06
CA ASP A 72 6.67 6.38 -15.39
C ASP A 72 8.03 6.54 -16.11
N GLY A 73 8.09 6.08 -17.36
CA GLY A 73 9.31 6.10 -18.15
C GLY A 73 10.21 4.87 -18.00
N MET A 74 9.85 3.93 -17.18
CA MET A 74 10.48 2.62 -17.14
C MET A 74 10.33 1.95 -18.52
N GLN A 75 11.43 1.41 -19.05
CA GLN A 75 11.42 0.80 -20.39
C GLN A 75 10.64 -0.51 -20.36
N SER A 76 9.91 -0.81 -21.43
CA SER A 76 9.06 -2.01 -21.51
C SER A 76 9.82 -3.34 -21.42
N ASN A 77 11.13 -3.32 -21.64
CA ASN A 77 12.01 -4.48 -21.52
C ASN A 77 12.71 -4.57 -20.14
N GLU A 78 12.55 -3.57 -19.29
CA GLU A 78 13.04 -3.60 -17.91
C GLU A 78 12.12 -4.45 -17.04
N LYS A 79 12.74 -5.27 -16.20
CA LYS A 79 11.99 -6.01 -15.18
C LYS A 79 11.73 -5.08 -14.00
N PRO A 80 10.49 -5.00 -13.50
CA PRO A 80 10.21 -4.25 -12.29
C PRO A 80 11.09 -4.69 -11.14
N PRO A 81 11.69 -3.77 -10.40
CA PRO A 81 12.44 -4.09 -9.19
C PRO A 81 11.51 -4.56 -8.07
N PHE A 82 12.12 -5.13 -7.02
CA PHE A 82 11.41 -5.64 -5.84
C PHE A 82 11.93 -5.01 -4.57
N ALA A 83 11.02 -4.65 -3.68
CA ALA A 83 11.34 -4.34 -2.29
C ALA A 83 11.03 -5.57 -1.42
N PRO A 84 12.01 -6.03 -0.60
CA PRO A 84 11.81 -7.15 0.29
C PRO A 84 10.88 -6.78 1.45
N LEU A 85 10.20 -7.79 2.01
CA LEU A 85 9.41 -7.68 3.22
C LEU A 85 10.26 -8.10 4.41
N GLU A 86 11.04 -7.19 4.96
CA GLU A 86 12.09 -7.54 5.93
C GLU A 86 11.98 -6.83 7.28
N LYS A 87 11.09 -5.84 7.40
CA LYS A 87 11.04 -5.01 8.59
C LYS A 87 10.03 -5.52 9.61
N LEU A 88 10.43 -5.44 10.86
CA LEU A 88 9.57 -5.77 12.01
C LEU A 88 8.71 -4.57 12.41
N SER A 89 7.56 -4.85 13.04
CA SER A 89 6.76 -3.80 13.69
C SER A 89 7.62 -3.08 14.76
N PRO A 90 7.50 -1.75 14.89
CA PRO A 90 6.47 -0.87 14.31
C PRO A 90 6.77 -0.37 12.88
N GLU A 91 7.94 -0.62 12.33
CA GLU A 91 8.23 -0.20 10.96
C GLU A 91 7.32 -0.92 9.95
N PRO A 92 6.94 -0.27 8.82
CA PRO A 92 6.21 -0.94 7.75
C PRO A 92 7.06 -2.08 7.16
N LEU A 93 6.42 -3.14 6.65
CA LEU A 93 7.10 -4.32 6.10
C LEU A 93 8.11 -3.98 5.00
N ALA A 94 7.77 -3.00 4.16
CA ALA A 94 8.64 -2.49 3.12
C ALA A 94 8.50 -0.99 2.97
N ASN A 95 9.52 -0.36 2.40
CA ASN A 95 9.43 1.02 1.94
C ASN A 95 10.20 1.19 0.63
N ILE A 96 9.70 2.06 -0.21
CA ILE A 96 10.26 2.38 -1.53
C ILE A 96 10.49 3.89 -1.57
N PRO A 97 11.73 4.37 -1.77
CA PRO A 97 11.98 5.79 -1.93
C PRO A 97 11.20 6.37 -3.11
N LEU A 98 10.57 7.52 -2.89
CA LEU A 98 9.84 8.26 -3.91
C LEU A 98 10.66 9.52 -4.26
N TYR A 99 11.34 9.49 -5.39
CA TYR A 99 12.18 10.60 -5.81
C TYR A 99 11.34 11.73 -6.42
N ARG A 100 11.85 12.94 -6.28
CA ARG A 100 11.23 14.14 -6.81
C ARG A 100 10.89 14.02 -8.30
N GLY A 101 9.65 14.33 -8.64
CA GLY A 101 9.15 14.24 -10.00
C GLY A 101 8.90 12.82 -10.54
N GLN A 102 9.18 11.80 -9.73
CA GLN A 102 8.86 10.42 -10.04
C GLN A 102 7.38 10.13 -9.78
N ARG A 103 6.81 9.23 -10.57
CA ARG A 103 5.48 8.69 -10.33
C ARG A 103 5.59 7.18 -10.25
N LEU A 104 5.33 6.64 -9.07
CA LEU A 104 5.45 5.22 -8.77
C LEU A 104 4.11 4.49 -8.84
N TRP A 105 4.22 3.20 -9.08
CA TRP A 105 3.19 2.21 -8.79
C TRP A 105 3.78 1.07 -7.97
N VAL A 106 2.94 0.39 -7.17
CA VAL A 106 3.31 -0.76 -6.35
C VAL A 106 2.25 -1.85 -6.45
N GLY A 107 2.68 -3.09 -6.36
CA GLY A 107 1.82 -4.27 -6.27
C GLY A 107 2.53 -5.39 -5.51
N VAL A 108 1.78 -6.39 -5.09
CA VAL A 108 2.35 -7.55 -4.40
C VAL A 108 2.78 -8.59 -5.41
N LYS A 109 4.05 -8.97 -5.38
CA LYS A 109 4.57 -10.08 -6.15
C LYS A 109 4.42 -11.38 -5.38
N ASP A 110 3.45 -12.17 -5.79
CA ASP A 110 3.13 -13.48 -5.24
C ASP A 110 2.62 -14.37 -6.39
N ALA A 111 2.42 -15.67 -6.12
CA ALA A 111 1.79 -16.62 -7.05
C ALA A 111 0.33 -16.27 -7.37
N ILE A 112 -0.31 -15.47 -6.54
CA ILE A 112 -1.67 -14.96 -6.76
C ILE A 112 -1.62 -13.53 -7.32
N GLY A 113 -2.68 -13.08 -7.96
CA GLY A 113 -2.78 -11.73 -8.51
C GLY A 113 -2.76 -10.63 -7.43
N SER A 114 -2.45 -9.42 -7.84
CA SER A 114 -2.47 -8.25 -6.95
C SER A 114 -3.14 -7.06 -7.63
N ASP A 115 -3.88 -6.28 -6.85
CA ASP A 115 -4.19 -4.91 -7.23
C ASP A 115 -2.87 -4.14 -7.41
N ILE A 116 -2.91 -3.10 -8.22
CA ILE A 116 -1.81 -2.15 -8.37
C ILE A 116 -2.28 -0.81 -7.81
N ALA A 117 -1.58 -0.33 -6.80
CA ALA A 117 -1.73 1.03 -6.31
C ALA A 117 -0.72 1.92 -7.06
N GLN A 118 -1.18 3.03 -7.63
CA GLN A 118 -0.37 3.83 -8.55
C GLN A 118 -0.60 5.34 -8.39
N ASN A 119 0.16 6.10 -9.17
CA ASN A 119 0.18 7.56 -9.16
C ASN A 119 0.70 8.15 -7.85
N PHE A 120 1.60 7.45 -7.19
CA PHE A 120 2.35 8.01 -6.07
C PHE A 120 3.40 8.96 -6.62
N THR A 121 3.24 10.25 -6.33
CA THR A 121 4.15 11.28 -6.80
C THR A 121 4.53 12.23 -5.68
N SER A 122 5.80 12.59 -5.62
CA SER A 122 6.26 13.71 -4.83
C SER A 122 6.06 14.99 -5.64
N ASP A 123 5.42 15.98 -5.05
CA ASP A 123 5.29 17.30 -5.68
C ASP A 123 6.68 17.85 -5.95
N PRO A 124 6.93 18.48 -7.12
CA PRO A 124 8.21 19.11 -7.44
C PRO A 124 8.70 20.11 -6.38
N ASP A 125 7.80 20.75 -5.68
CA ASP A 125 8.09 21.77 -4.68
C ASP A 125 7.91 21.29 -3.22
N GLY A 126 7.52 20.03 -3.03
CA GLY A 126 7.24 19.48 -1.71
C GLY A 126 7.76 18.07 -1.51
N HIS A 127 7.54 17.58 -0.31
CA HIS A 127 7.76 16.20 0.09
C HIS A 127 6.40 15.52 0.17
N GLN A 128 6.31 14.28 -0.26
CA GLN A 128 5.11 13.48 -0.14
C GLN A 128 5.49 12.03 0.12
N SER A 129 4.88 11.45 1.13
CA SER A 129 4.94 10.03 1.42
C SER A 129 3.56 9.42 1.41
N PHE A 130 3.50 8.11 1.24
CA PHE A 130 2.25 7.36 1.20
C PHE A 130 2.36 6.12 2.09
N TYR A 131 1.24 5.75 2.70
CA TYR A 131 1.10 4.47 3.38
C TYR A 131 0.06 3.62 2.66
N VAL A 132 0.44 2.40 2.30
CA VAL A 132 -0.36 1.49 1.47
C VAL A 132 -0.50 0.16 2.19
N VAL A 133 -1.72 -0.38 2.24
CA VAL A 133 -1.96 -1.71 2.80
C VAL A 133 -2.63 -2.60 1.77
N PHE A 134 -2.06 -3.79 1.58
CA PHE A 134 -2.69 -4.85 0.81
C PHE A 134 -3.16 -5.96 1.73
N GLN A 135 -4.36 -6.44 1.48
CA GLN A 135 -4.94 -7.59 2.16
C GLN A 135 -5.00 -8.79 1.23
N ARG A 136 -4.53 -9.94 1.71
CA ARG A 136 -4.73 -11.19 1.01
C ARG A 136 -6.19 -11.61 1.09
N GLN A 137 -6.77 -11.97 -0.06
CA GLN A 137 -8.11 -12.54 -0.12
C GLN A 137 -8.02 -13.99 -0.56
N SER A 138 -8.61 -14.87 0.20
CA SER A 138 -8.75 -16.28 -0.15
C SER A 138 -10.16 -16.57 -0.67
N LYS A 139 -10.26 -17.65 -1.41
CA LYS A 139 -11.51 -18.19 -1.91
C LYS A 139 -12.43 -18.57 -0.74
N THR A 140 -13.34 -17.69 -0.37
CA THR A 140 -14.49 -18.18 0.39
C THR A 140 -15.45 -18.82 -0.60
N THR A 141 -15.69 -20.12 -0.48
CA THR A 141 -16.61 -20.93 -1.31
C THR A 141 -18.09 -20.59 -1.02
N VAL A 142 -18.40 -19.41 -0.60
CA VAL A 142 -19.76 -18.91 -0.42
C VAL A 142 -20.05 -18.01 -1.61
N PRO A 143 -21.15 -18.18 -2.34
CA PRO A 143 -21.54 -17.27 -3.40
C PRO A 143 -21.86 -15.91 -2.78
N GLN A 144 -20.87 -15.07 -2.66
CA GLN A 144 -21.08 -13.67 -2.27
C GLN A 144 -21.64 -12.90 -3.47
N LYS A 145 -22.70 -12.15 -3.19
CA LYS A 145 -23.18 -11.07 -4.03
C LYS A 145 -21.99 -10.22 -4.49
N PRO A 146 -21.91 -9.78 -5.75
CA PRO A 146 -20.69 -9.17 -6.28
C PRO A 146 -20.24 -7.97 -5.47
N ASN A 147 -19.03 -8.03 -4.98
CA ASN A 147 -18.14 -6.92 -4.65
C ASN A 147 -18.43 -6.05 -3.43
N THR A 148 -18.83 -6.60 -2.32
CA THR A 148 -18.65 -5.87 -1.05
C THR A 148 -17.47 -6.50 -0.29
N ILE A 149 -16.29 -5.90 -0.35
CA ILE A 149 -15.22 -6.19 0.58
C ILE A 149 -15.62 -5.52 1.90
N THR A 150 -16.10 -6.30 2.84
CA THR A 150 -16.35 -5.79 4.19
C THR A 150 -15.02 -5.87 4.93
N VAL A 151 -14.27 -4.78 4.91
CA VAL A 151 -13.17 -4.61 5.87
C VAL A 151 -13.84 -4.39 7.23
N SER A 152 -13.57 -5.26 8.21
CA SER A 152 -14.16 -5.08 9.54
C SER A 152 -13.65 -3.75 10.13
N MET A 153 -14.47 -3.12 10.97
CA MET A 153 -14.06 -1.90 11.68
C MET A 153 -12.76 -2.14 12.48
N ASP A 154 -12.55 -3.36 13.00
CA ASP A 154 -11.34 -3.74 13.73
C ASP A 154 -10.08 -3.67 12.85
N VAL A 155 -10.18 -4.04 11.57
CA VAL A 155 -9.07 -3.91 10.61
C VAL A 155 -8.76 -2.45 10.34
N ILE A 156 -9.77 -1.60 10.19
CA ILE A 156 -9.58 -0.16 9.99
C ILE A 156 -8.90 0.44 11.22
N LEU A 157 -9.39 0.14 12.41
CA LEU A 157 -8.80 0.62 13.67
C LEU A 157 -7.36 0.12 13.86
N ASP A 158 -7.04 -1.12 13.47
CA ASP A 158 -5.67 -1.63 13.53
C ASP A 158 -4.74 -0.88 12.54
N ILE A 159 -5.22 -0.57 11.34
CA ILE A 159 -4.48 0.23 10.35
C ILE A 159 -4.23 1.64 10.89
N GLU A 160 -5.25 2.30 11.45
CA GLU A 160 -5.11 3.64 12.04
C GLU A 160 -4.13 3.64 13.21
N ARG A 161 -4.20 2.63 14.09
CA ARG A 161 -3.22 2.46 15.16
C ARG A 161 -1.80 2.32 14.63
N ARG A 162 -1.59 1.52 13.58
CA ARG A 162 -0.27 1.33 12.95
C ARG A 162 0.24 2.59 12.28
N LEU A 163 -0.65 3.37 11.68
CA LEU A 163 -0.28 4.67 11.12
C LEU A 163 0.24 5.60 12.22
N ALA A 164 -0.43 5.64 13.37
CA ALA A 164 0.03 6.42 14.53
C ALA A 164 1.38 5.91 15.08
N GLU A 165 1.57 4.58 15.15
CA GLU A 165 2.83 3.96 15.56
C GLU A 165 3.95 4.29 14.59
N LEU A 166 3.68 4.25 13.27
CA LEU A 166 4.63 4.62 12.22
C LEU A 166 5.04 6.09 12.35
N THR A 167 4.07 6.98 12.53
CA THR A 167 4.33 8.40 12.75
C THR A 167 5.25 8.60 13.96
N THR A 168 4.98 7.89 15.06
CA THR A 168 5.82 7.94 16.27
C THR A 168 7.22 7.39 16.02
N ALA A 169 7.34 6.28 15.27
CA ALA A 169 8.64 5.68 14.94
C ALA A 169 9.49 6.59 14.05
N ILE A 170 8.89 7.26 13.08
CA ILE A 170 9.55 8.25 12.23
C ILE A 170 10.07 9.42 13.07
N HIS A 171 9.30 9.85 14.07
CA HIS A 171 9.70 10.91 15.01
C HIS A 171 10.84 10.51 15.93
N GLY A 172 10.90 9.23 16.33
CA GLY A 172 11.94 8.72 17.23
C GLY A 172 13.29 8.42 16.60
N LEU A 173 13.39 8.47 15.28
CA LEU A 173 14.63 8.20 14.51
C LEU A 173 15.48 9.47 14.28
N ARG A 174 15.21 10.56 14.98
CA ARG A 174 15.96 11.83 14.93
C ARG A 174 16.88 12.05 16.12
#